data_3849001b45cdb3fe534c1c49e9c4ccc5
#
_entry.id   3849001b45cdb3fe534c1c49e9c4ccc5
#
_cell.length_a   1.000
_cell.length_b   1.000
_cell.length_c   1.000
_cell.angle_alpha   90.00
_cell.angle_beta   90.00
_cell.angle_gamma   90.00
#
_symmetry.space_group_name_H-M   'P 1'
#
loop_
_entity.id
_entity.type
_entity.pdbx_description
1 polymer ?
#
loop_
_entity_poly.entity_id
_entity_poly.type
_entity_poly.pdbx_seq_one_letter_code
_entity_poly.pdbx_strand_id
1 'polypeptide(L)'
;SIDQKLALIASRGNIKGLKGFCPVALRDSRLLVDARPEFSSSYKSMNYQFASLENKLKFDREPAKYAPAAGGSDIVTLVDKQDDQEGTLDFASWYKGRLYLFSSKTNMNVFMKTPALYVGVE
;
A
#
# COMPACT_ATOMS: atom_id res chain seq x y z
N SER A 1 -0.52 -17.42 -8.16
CA SER A 1 -0.11 -16.73 -9.40
C SER A 1 -0.49 -15.26 -9.35
N ILE A 2 0.11 -14.48 -10.24
CA ILE A 2 -0.22 -13.05 -10.36
C ILE A 2 -1.69 -12.86 -10.71
N ASP A 3 -2.23 -13.66 -11.63
CA ASP A 3 -3.63 -13.57 -12.02
C ASP A 3 -4.58 -13.88 -10.88
N GLN A 4 -4.25 -14.87 -10.05
CA GLN A 4 -5.04 -15.20 -8.87
C GLN A 4 -5.01 -14.08 -7.84
N LYS A 5 -3.85 -13.45 -7.63
CA LYS A 5 -3.72 -12.32 -6.71
C LYS A 5 -4.53 -11.11 -7.19
N LEU A 6 -4.43 -10.78 -8.47
CA LEU A 6 -5.19 -9.67 -9.05
C LEU A 6 -6.70 -9.92 -8.97
N ALA A 7 -7.13 -11.17 -9.20
CA ALA A 7 -8.53 -11.53 -9.07
C ALA A 7 -9.03 -11.38 -7.64
N LEU A 8 -8.23 -11.79 -6.66
CA LEU A 8 -8.58 -11.64 -5.24
C LEU A 8 -8.69 -10.16 -4.86
N ILE A 9 -7.75 -9.34 -5.29
CA ILE A 9 -7.79 -7.90 -5.06
C ILE A 9 -9.05 -7.30 -5.67
N ALA A 10 -9.35 -7.62 -6.93
CA ALA A 10 -10.54 -7.12 -7.61
C ALA A 10 -11.83 -7.56 -6.93
N SER A 11 -11.87 -8.76 -6.34
CA SER A 11 -13.05 -9.28 -5.64
C SER A 11 -13.46 -8.44 -4.43
N ARG A 12 -12.55 -7.64 -3.88
CA ARG A 12 -12.82 -6.73 -2.76
C ARG A 12 -13.51 -5.44 -3.20
N GLY A 13 -13.75 -5.26 -4.51
CA GLY A 13 -14.52 -4.13 -5.03
C GLY A 13 -13.89 -2.79 -4.75
N ASN A 14 -14.70 -1.83 -4.29
CA ASN A 14 -14.29 -0.43 -4.13
C ASN A 14 -13.61 -0.11 -2.79
N ILE A 15 -13.26 -1.11 -1.99
CA ILE A 15 -12.50 -0.88 -0.78
C ILE A 15 -11.13 -0.30 -1.18
N LYS A 16 -10.77 0.84 -0.59
CA LYS A 16 -9.52 1.54 -0.89
C LYS A 16 -8.34 1.00 -0.08
N GLY A 17 -7.16 1.52 -0.37
CA GLY A 17 -5.94 1.18 0.36
C GLY A 17 -5.56 -0.28 0.18
N LEU A 18 -5.22 -0.92 1.27
CA LEU A 18 -4.78 -2.31 1.29
C LEU A 18 -5.93 -3.32 1.27
N LYS A 19 -7.17 -2.86 1.21
CA LYS A 19 -8.37 -3.70 1.09
C LYS A 19 -8.51 -4.75 2.19
N GLY A 20 -8.00 -4.46 3.39
CA GLY A 20 -8.06 -5.38 4.53
C GLY A 20 -6.95 -6.42 4.57
N PHE A 21 -5.98 -6.36 3.68
CA PHE A 21 -4.84 -7.26 3.70
C PHE A 21 -3.72 -6.76 4.62
N CYS A 22 -2.96 -7.69 5.16
CA CYS A 22 -1.84 -7.40 6.05
C CYS A 22 -0.64 -6.86 5.25
N PRO A 23 -0.15 -5.65 5.57
CA PRO A 23 1.00 -5.07 4.83
C PRO A 23 2.30 -5.84 5.04
N VAL A 24 2.48 -6.49 6.18
CA VAL A 24 3.71 -7.25 6.46
C VAL A 24 3.78 -8.52 5.63
N ALA A 25 2.69 -9.30 5.59
CA ALA A 25 2.63 -10.49 4.76
C ALA A 25 2.80 -10.14 3.28
N LEU A 26 2.21 -9.03 2.85
CA LEU A 26 2.29 -8.58 1.48
C LEU A 26 3.73 -8.21 1.09
N ARG A 27 4.43 -7.49 1.93
CA ARG A 27 5.80 -7.04 1.63
C ARG A 27 6.80 -8.18 1.76
N ASP A 28 6.76 -8.94 2.85
CA ASP A 28 7.77 -9.96 3.12
C ASP A 28 7.59 -11.22 2.29
N SER A 29 6.36 -11.60 2.00
CA SER A 29 6.05 -12.88 1.34
C SER A 29 5.26 -12.73 0.06
N ARG A 30 4.86 -11.51 -0.31
CA ARG A 30 3.97 -11.24 -1.45
C ARG A 30 2.67 -12.06 -1.36
N LEU A 31 2.17 -12.23 -0.14
CA LEU A 31 0.92 -12.96 0.14
C LEU A 31 -0.18 -12.00 0.54
N LEU A 32 -1.37 -12.25 0.02
CA LEU A 32 -2.58 -11.52 0.38
C LEU A 32 -3.25 -12.26 1.55
N VAL A 33 -2.95 -11.84 2.76
CA VAL A 33 -3.46 -12.44 3.99
C VAL A 33 -4.35 -11.42 4.69
N ASP A 34 -5.53 -11.84 5.11
CA ASP A 34 -6.46 -10.97 5.82
C ASP A 34 -5.86 -10.48 7.13
N ALA A 35 -5.95 -9.17 7.33
CA ALA A 35 -5.62 -8.57 8.62
C ALA A 35 -6.75 -8.80 9.61
N ARG A 36 -6.41 -8.75 10.90
CA ARG A 36 -7.34 -8.90 12.01
C ARG A 36 -7.36 -7.62 12.85
N PRO A 37 -8.54 -7.11 13.23
CA PRO A 37 -8.62 -5.81 13.91
C PRO A 37 -7.91 -5.77 15.27
N GLU A 38 -7.77 -6.90 15.94
CA GLU A 38 -7.07 -6.96 17.23
C GLU A 38 -5.56 -6.69 17.13
N PHE A 39 -4.98 -6.78 15.93
CA PHE A 39 -3.56 -6.48 15.70
C PHE A 39 -3.46 -5.21 14.87
N SER A 40 -3.34 -4.08 15.54
CA SER A 40 -3.30 -2.79 14.86
C SER A 40 -2.22 -1.87 15.41
N SER A 41 -1.74 -0.97 14.58
CA SER A 41 -0.77 0.07 14.94
C SER A 41 -1.05 1.33 14.16
N SER A 42 -0.74 2.48 14.77
CA SER A 42 -0.81 3.78 14.10
C SER A 42 0.59 4.21 13.66
N TYR A 43 0.67 4.80 12.49
CA TYR A 43 1.92 5.36 11.97
C TYR A 43 1.60 6.57 11.10
N LYS A 44 2.16 7.73 11.42
CA LYS A 44 1.92 8.99 10.70
C LYS A 44 0.43 9.27 10.48
N SER A 45 -0.35 9.16 11.55
CA SER A 45 -1.80 9.40 11.59
C SER A 45 -2.65 8.42 10.79
N MET A 46 -2.06 7.36 10.27
CA MET A 46 -2.78 6.28 9.60
C MET A 46 -2.81 5.04 10.48
N ASN A 47 -3.90 4.29 10.39
CA ASN A 47 -4.09 3.06 11.18
C ASN A 47 -3.92 1.85 10.27
N TYR A 48 -3.13 0.87 10.72
CA TYR A 48 -2.85 -0.35 9.97
C TYR A 48 -3.21 -1.57 10.81
N GLN A 49 -3.65 -2.62 10.15
CA GLN A 49 -4.00 -3.89 10.79
C GLN A 49 -3.15 -5.02 10.21
N PHE A 50 -2.95 -6.05 11.01
CA PHE A 50 -2.01 -7.12 10.68
C PHE A 50 -2.64 -8.49 10.90
N ALA A 51 -2.09 -9.51 10.22
CA ALA A 51 -2.61 -10.88 10.29
C ALA A 51 -2.30 -11.58 11.62
N SER A 52 -1.29 -11.11 12.36
CA SER A 52 -0.84 -11.74 13.59
C SER A 52 -0.12 -10.73 14.49
N LEU A 53 0.07 -11.10 15.75
CA LEU A 53 0.90 -10.32 16.67
C LEU A 53 2.33 -10.21 16.16
N GLU A 54 2.88 -11.30 15.63
CA GLU A 54 4.23 -11.29 15.08
C GLU A 54 4.39 -10.23 13.98
N ASN A 55 3.43 -10.16 13.06
CA ASN A 55 3.47 -9.18 11.97
C ASN A 55 3.30 -7.75 12.50
N LYS A 56 2.43 -7.54 13.50
CA LYS A 56 2.32 -6.23 14.15
C LYS A 56 3.65 -5.79 14.73
N LEU A 57 4.36 -6.67 15.42
CA LEU A 57 5.65 -6.35 16.04
C LEU A 57 6.73 -6.06 14.99
N LYS A 58 6.72 -6.76 13.86
CA LYS A 58 7.62 -6.44 12.73
C LYS A 58 7.36 -5.04 12.20
N PHE A 59 6.09 -4.69 12.01
CA PHE A 59 5.71 -3.34 11.59
C PHE A 59 6.19 -2.29 12.58
N ASP A 60 5.96 -2.50 13.87
CA ASP A 60 6.31 -1.54 14.91
C ASP A 60 7.81 -1.26 14.95
N ARG A 61 8.65 -2.23 14.60
CA ARG A 61 10.09 -2.06 14.54
C ARG A 61 10.55 -1.27 13.31
N GLU A 62 9.87 -1.44 12.17
CA GLU A 62 10.25 -0.81 10.90
C GLU A 62 9.03 -0.31 10.13
N PRO A 63 8.26 0.65 10.69
CA PRO A 63 6.98 1.00 10.07
C PRO A 63 7.12 1.60 8.66
N ALA A 64 8.17 2.36 8.39
CA ALA A 64 8.38 2.95 7.06
C ALA A 64 8.60 1.90 5.96
N LYS A 65 9.09 0.73 6.34
CA LYS A 65 9.32 -0.38 5.41
C LYS A 65 8.00 -1.02 4.94
N TYR A 66 7.04 -1.10 5.83
CA TYR A 66 5.79 -1.83 5.62
C TYR A 66 4.59 -0.95 5.28
N ALA A 67 4.53 0.25 5.81
CA ALA A 67 3.46 1.17 5.48
C ALA A 67 3.54 1.56 4.00
N PRO A 68 2.41 1.62 3.29
CA PRO A 68 2.43 2.15 1.93
C PRO A 68 3.02 3.56 1.91
N ALA A 69 3.76 3.88 0.87
CA ALA A 69 4.31 5.21 0.67
C ALA A 69 3.20 6.26 0.68
N ALA A 70 3.48 7.44 1.19
CA ALA A 70 2.53 8.57 1.27
C ALA A 70 1.25 8.22 2.02
N GLY A 71 1.32 7.30 3.00
CA GLY A 71 0.15 6.88 3.76
C GLY A 71 -0.92 6.18 2.93
N GLY A 72 -0.56 5.64 1.77
CA GLY A 72 -1.50 5.03 0.83
C GLY A 72 -2.14 5.99 -0.15
N SER A 73 -1.79 7.27 -0.10
CA SER A 73 -2.26 8.25 -1.07
C SER A 73 -1.56 8.07 -2.42
N ASP A 74 -2.24 8.48 -3.49
CA ASP A 74 -1.67 8.52 -4.83
C ASP A 74 -0.62 9.63 -4.89
N ILE A 75 0.66 9.26 -4.94
CA ILE A 75 1.77 10.21 -4.93
C ILE A 75 1.79 11.09 -6.20
N VAL A 76 1.25 10.60 -7.31
CA VAL A 76 1.20 11.36 -8.57
C VAL A 76 0.24 12.54 -8.46
N THR A 77 -0.98 12.31 -7.97
CA THR A 77 -1.92 13.42 -7.76
C THR A 77 -1.43 14.37 -6.68
N LEU A 78 -0.78 13.84 -5.65
CA LEU A 78 -0.26 14.66 -4.56
C LEU A 78 0.82 15.63 -5.07
N VAL A 79 1.76 15.16 -5.87
CA VAL A 79 2.87 15.97 -6.41
C VAL A 79 2.41 16.86 -7.57
N ASP A 80 1.72 16.28 -8.54
CA ASP A 80 1.40 16.99 -9.79
C ASP A 80 0.24 17.98 -9.63
N LYS A 81 -0.70 17.70 -8.71
CA LYS A 81 -1.94 18.48 -8.58
C LYS A 81 -2.17 19.03 -7.17
N GLN A 82 -1.30 18.72 -6.22
CA GLN A 82 -1.49 19.05 -4.80
C GLN A 82 -2.85 18.55 -4.30
N ASP A 83 -3.30 17.40 -4.80
CA ASP A 83 -4.56 16.78 -4.47
C ASP A 83 -4.31 15.45 -3.79
N ASP A 84 -4.87 15.28 -2.58
CA ASP A 84 -4.71 14.06 -1.80
C ASP A 84 -5.84 13.09 -2.14
N GLN A 85 -5.54 12.14 -3.03
CA GLN A 85 -6.46 11.08 -3.39
C GLN A 85 -5.97 9.75 -2.83
N GLU A 86 -6.90 9.00 -2.26
CA GLU A 86 -6.61 7.68 -1.71
C GLU A 86 -6.31 6.69 -2.84
N GLY A 87 -5.17 6.02 -2.73
CA GLY A 87 -4.80 4.95 -3.65
C GLY A 87 -5.46 3.62 -3.27
N THR A 88 -5.28 2.64 -4.13
CA THR A 88 -5.85 1.32 -3.92
C THR A 88 -4.90 0.23 -4.44
N LEU A 89 -5.00 -0.94 -3.84
CA LEU A 89 -4.19 -2.09 -4.23
C LEU A 89 -4.48 -2.56 -5.67
N ASP A 90 -5.61 -2.13 -6.25
CA ASP A 90 -5.90 -2.40 -7.68
C ASP A 90 -4.84 -1.78 -8.60
N PHE A 91 -4.24 -0.67 -8.19
CA PHE A 91 -3.23 0.04 -8.97
C PHE A 91 -2.03 0.29 -8.06
N ALA A 92 -1.16 -0.71 -7.98
CA ALA A 92 -0.03 -0.68 -7.04
C ALA A 92 1.27 -1.00 -7.74
N SER A 93 2.36 -0.46 -7.22
CA SER A 93 3.70 -0.72 -7.74
C SER A 93 4.69 -0.83 -6.58
N TRP A 94 5.61 -1.78 -6.68
CA TRP A 94 6.75 -1.86 -5.78
C TRP A 94 7.89 -1.02 -6.35
N TYR A 95 8.46 -0.18 -5.50
CA TYR A 95 9.66 0.57 -5.87
C TYR A 95 10.63 0.56 -4.71
N LYS A 96 11.81 -0.04 -4.93
CA LYS A 96 12.87 -0.22 -3.91
C LYS A 96 12.32 -0.84 -2.63
N GLY A 97 11.48 -1.85 -2.79
CA GLY A 97 10.91 -2.62 -1.68
C GLY A 97 9.77 -1.96 -0.93
N ARG A 98 9.31 -0.79 -1.38
CA ARG A 98 8.19 -0.10 -0.77
C ARG A 98 6.98 -0.09 -1.70
N LEU A 99 5.79 -0.25 -1.13
CA LEU A 99 4.54 -0.30 -1.89
C LEU A 99 3.99 1.11 -2.12
N TYR A 100 3.68 1.42 -3.38
CA TYR A 100 3.00 2.65 -3.77
C TYR A 100 1.62 2.31 -4.31
N LEU A 101 0.60 3.02 -3.82
CA LEU A 101 -0.79 2.81 -4.21
C LEU A 101 -1.27 4.01 -5.03
N PHE A 102 -2.02 3.74 -6.10
CA PHE A 102 -2.50 4.77 -7.00
C PHE A 102 -4.02 4.72 -7.13
N SER A 103 -4.60 5.83 -7.55
CA SER A 103 -6.05 5.95 -7.75
C SER A 103 -6.48 5.50 -9.14
N SER A 104 -5.54 5.33 -10.06
CA SER A 104 -5.81 4.91 -11.43
C SER A 104 -4.61 4.20 -12.04
N LYS A 105 -4.88 3.41 -13.07
CA LYS A 105 -3.82 2.77 -13.86
C LYS A 105 -2.94 3.81 -14.57
N THR A 106 -3.54 4.90 -15.04
CA THR A 106 -2.80 5.98 -15.68
C THR A 106 -1.74 6.55 -14.74
N ASN A 107 -2.12 6.88 -13.51
CA ASN A 107 -1.17 7.42 -12.52
C ASN A 107 -0.10 6.40 -12.13
N MET A 108 -0.49 5.14 -11.97
CA MET A 108 0.48 4.08 -11.72
C MET A 108 1.55 4.03 -12.83
N ASN A 109 1.11 4.10 -14.10
CA ASN A 109 2.02 4.07 -15.23
C ASN A 109 2.91 5.30 -15.31
N VAL A 110 2.37 6.48 -14.98
CA VAL A 110 3.17 7.73 -14.88
C VAL A 110 4.30 7.56 -13.87
N PHE A 111 3.97 7.05 -12.67
CA PHE A 111 4.96 6.80 -11.64
C PHE A 111 6.04 5.82 -12.10
N MET A 112 5.62 4.71 -12.71
CA MET A 112 6.55 3.65 -13.13
C MET A 112 7.56 4.11 -14.18
N LYS A 113 7.20 5.12 -15.00
CA LYS A 113 8.12 5.69 -15.98
C LYS A 113 9.17 6.58 -15.35
N THR A 114 8.82 7.36 -14.34
CA THR A 114 9.72 8.35 -13.74
C THR A 114 9.57 8.37 -12.21
N PRO A 115 9.84 7.25 -11.52
CA PRO A 115 9.60 7.19 -10.08
C PRO A 115 10.43 8.19 -9.28
N ALA A 116 11.63 8.54 -9.76
CA ALA A 116 12.51 9.48 -9.06
C ALA A 116 11.90 10.88 -8.90
N LEU A 117 10.92 11.24 -9.74
CA LEU A 117 10.24 12.53 -9.62
C LEU A 117 9.28 12.59 -8.43
N TYR A 118 8.90 11.44 -7.88
CA TYR A 118 7.86 11.34 -6.86
C TYR A 118 8.36 10.85 -5.50
N VAL A 119 9.37 9.98 -5.50
CA VAL A 119 9.88 9.42 -4.24
C VAL A 119 10.56 10.51 -3.40
N GLY A 120 10.38 10.42 -2.09
CA GLY A 120 10.96 11.39 -1.14
C GLY A 120 10.10 12.62 -0.88
N VAL A 121 8.94 12.72 -1.52
CA VAL A 121 8.03 13.86 -1.31
C VAL A 121 7.09 13.64 -0.13
N GLU A 122 6.88 12.40 0.26
CA GLU A 122 5.98 12.02 1.36
C GLU A 122 6.44 12.45 2.77
#